data_507f33c229d3f8cc4196a63d9d4159b9
#
_entry.id   507f33c229d3f8cc4196a63d9d4159b9
#
_cell.length_a   1.000
_cell.length_b   1.000
_cell.length_c   1.000
_cell.angle_alpha   90.00
_cell.angle_beta   90.00
_cell.angle_gamma   90.00
#
_symmetry.space_group_name_H-M   'P 1'
#
loop_
_entity.id
_entity.type
_entity.pdbx_description
1 polymer ?
#
loop_
_entity_poly.entity_id
_entity_poly.type
_entity_poly.pdbx_seq_one_letter_code
_entity_poly.pdbx_strand_id
1 'polypeptide(L)'
;MKKILTVLIFSLTLSSQAMHHGDSPMGAEELVKKAYATFAAGDSEAWAKLHAADLKFTILGQLPHSGTFNGTEATIKNVFEVIPVYWPSFKLETINIDTVDSKSGKTVYVLNKLMGDNLDSFALHMFTVESNKIVTFTAFDDYDSMRQAMVK
;
A
#
# COMPACT_ATOMS: atom_id res chain seq x y z
N MET A 1 28.43 -4.02 77.29
CA MET A 1 28.61 -4.67 75.91
C MET A 1 27.38 -4.38 75.09
N LYS A 2 27.44 -3.34 74.20
CA LYS A 2 26.36 -2.92 73.36
C LYS A 2 26.58 -3.57 71.97
N LYS A 3 25.70 -4.46 71.55
CA LYS A 3 25.71 -5.06 70.16
C LYS A 3 25.09 -4.06 69.24
N ILE A 4 25.83 -3.60 68.22
CA ILE A 4 25.37 -2.76 67.13
C ILE A 4 24.84 -3.72 66.01
N LEU A 5 23.54 -3.64 65.71
CA LEU A 5 22.92 -4.34 64.70
C LEU A 5 23.00 -3.51 63.37
N THR A 6 23.86 -3.93 62.44
CA THR A 6 24.01 -3.29 61.15
C THR A 6 22.89 -3.79 60.22
N VAL A 7 21.94 -2.92 59.92
CA VAL A 7 20.89 -3.18 58.94
C VAL A 7 21.44 -2.87 57.55
N LEU A 8 21.64 -3.88 56.74
CA LEU A 8 22.03 -3.76 55.34
C LEU A 8 20.77 -3.47 54.50
N ILE A 9 20.60 -2.23 54.08
CA ILE A 9 19.50 -1.85 53.15
C ILE A 9 19.95 -2.20 51.74
N PHE A 10 19.35 -3.26 51.18
CA PHE A 10 19.54 -3.64 49.80
C PHE A 10 18.58 -2.80 48.95
N SER A 11 19.07 -1.73 48.33
CA SER A 11 18.30 -0.91 47.41
C SER A 11 18.20 -1.66 46.05
N LEU A 12 17.03 -2.23 45.81
CA LEU A 12 16.68 -2.85 44.52
C LEU A 12 16.36 -1.71 43.52
N THR A 13 17.35 -1.35 42.70
CA THR A 13 17.09 -0.45 41.57
C THR A 13 16.32 -1.21 40.51
N LEU A 14 15.02 -0.96 40.44
CA LEU A 14 14.17 -1.41 39.31
C LEU A 14 14.58 -0.61 38.06
N SER A 15 15.42 -1.20 37.23
CA SER A 15 15.68 -0.68 35.88
C SER A 15 14.44 -0.89 35.07
N SER A 16 13.62 0.13 34.95
CA SER A 16 12.53 0.23 34.03
C SER A 16 13.12 0.28 32.59
N GLN A 17 13.30 -0.88 31.97
CA GLN A 17 13.53 -0.94 30.53
C GLN A 17 12.24 -0.55 29.86
N ALA A 18 12.16 0.70 29.41
CA ALA A 18 11.17 1.11 28.44
C ALA A 18 11.39 0.24 27.18
N MET A 19 10.54 -0.76 26.96
CA MET A 19 10.47 -1.45 25.69
C MET A 19 10.06 -0.40 24.66
N HIS A 20 11.04 0.09 23.90
CA HIS A 20 10.78 0.73 22.64
C HIS A 20 10.14 -0.35 21.76
N HIS A 21 8.83 -0.31 21.63
CA HIS A 21 8.15 -0.89 20.49
C HIS A 21 8.56 -0.05 19.29
N GLY A 22 9.77 -0.31 18.79
CA GLY A 22 10.14 0.11 17.46
C GLY A 22 9.21 -0.66 16.52
N ASP A 23 8.34 0.06 15.80
CA ASP A 23 7.54 -0.52 14.73
C ASP A 23 8.50 -1.31 13.83
N SER A 24 8.35 -2.63 13.86
CA SER A 24 9.06 -3.47 12.90
C SER A 24 8.70 -2.99 11.50
N PRO A 25 9.65 -2.90 10.56
CA PRO A 25 9.34 -2.47 9.20
C PRO A 25 8.18 -3.29 8.66
N MET A 26 7.16 -2.62 8.14
CA MET A 26 5.98 -3.25 7.55
C MET A 26 6.41 -4.18 6.42
N GLY A 27 5.91 -5.42 6.38
CA GLY A 27 6.18 -6.34 5.29
C GLY A 27 5.66 -5.79 3.95
N ALA A 28 6.28 -6.21 2.83
CA ALA A 28 5.90 -5.71 1.51
C ALA A 28 4.43 -5.97 1.19
N GLU A 29 3.91 -7.14 1.53
CA GLU A 29 2.50 -7.49 1.38
C GLU A 29 1.59 -6.60 2.22
N GLU A 30 1.94 -6.37 3.48
CA GLU A 30 1.18 -5.51 4.38
C GLU A 30 1.16 -4.05 3.90
N LEU A 31 2.28 -3.56 3.38
CA LEU A 31 2.38 -2.24 2.77
C LEU A 31 1.43 -2.09 1.57
N VAL A 32 1.37 -3.11 0.69
CA VAL A 32 0.48 -3.12 -0.47
C VAL A 32 -0.98 -3.22 -0.03
N LYS A 33 -1.33 -4.06 0.94
CA LYS A 33 -2.69 -4.11 1.53
C LYS A 33 -3.13 -2.76 2.09
N LYS A 34 -2.21 -2.05 2.76
CA LYS A 34 -2.47 -0.71 3.28
C LYS A 34 -2.67 0.31 2.15
N ALA A 35 -1.93 0.20 1.05
CA ALA A 35 -2.13 1.06 -0.12
C ALA A 35 -3.53 0.88 -0.73
N TYR A 36 -4.03 -0.34 -0.85
CA TYR A 36 -5.41 -0.59 -1.28
C TYR A 36 -6.44 -0.04 -0.29
N ALA A 37 -6.22 -0.24 1.01
CA ALA A 37 -7.15 0.26 2.03
C ALA A 37 -7.26 1.79 2.02
N THR A 38 -6.14 2.50 1.88
CA THR A 38 -6.13 3.97 1.79
C THR A 38 -6.75 4.47 0.48
N PHE A 39 -6.51 3.78 -0.64
CA PHE A 39 -7.18 4.05 -1.90
C PHE A 39 -8.71 3.90 -1.77
N ALA A 40 -9.18 2.78 -1.24
CA ALA A 40 -10.61 2.52 -1.06
C ALA A 40 -11.28 3.52 -0.09
N ALA A 41 -10.55 4.03 0.88
CA ALA A 41 -11.01 5.07 1.80
C ALA A 41 -10.98 6.49 1.19
N GLY A 42 -10.40 6.67 0.01
CA GLY A 42 -10.18 7.99 -0.59
C GLY A 42 -9.13 8.84 0.15
N ASP A 43 -8.30 8.22 1.00
CA ASP A 43 -7.26 8.91 1.78
C ASP A 43 -5.96 9.01 0.97
N SER A 44 -5.95 9.97 0.05
CA SER A 44 -4.82 10.22 -0.84
C SER A 44 -3.54 10.63 -0.11
N GLU A 45 -3.66 11.30 1.05
CA GLU A 45 -2.49 11.70 1.84
C GLU A 45 -1.83 10.48 2.50
N ALA A 46 -2.61 9.62 3.16
CA ALA A 46 -2.10 8.38 3.74
C ALA A 46 -1.55 7.45 2.65
N TRP A 47 -2.22 7.37 1.49
CA TRP A 47 -1.75 6.61 0.34
C TRP A 47 -0.39 7.12 -0.14
N ALA A 48 -0.22 8.43 -0.33
CA ALA A 48 1.03 9.03 -0.78
C ALA A 48 2.21 8.72 0.15
N LYS A 49 1.97 8.66 1.46
CA LYS A 49 3.01 8.33 2.47
C LYS A 49 3.55 6.90 2.36
N LEU A 50 2.85 5.98 1.70
CA LEU A 50 3.29 4.59 1.49
C LEU A 50 4.23 4.45 0.29
N HIS A 51 4.31 5.46 -0.58
CA HIS A 51 5.03 5.45 -1.83
C HIS A 51 6.32 6.27 -1.77
N ALA A 52 7.27 5.95 -2.66
CA ALA A 52 8.47 6.75 -2.83
C ALA A 52 8.15 8.06 -3.55
N ALA A 53 8.99 9.08 -3.35
CA ALA A 53 8.80 10.37 -4.01
C ALA A 53 8.92 10.29 -5.55
N ASP A 54 9.74 9.36 -6.02
CA ASP A 54 9.98 9.04 -7.43
C ASP A 54 9.15 7.85 -7.92
N LEU A 55 8.02 7.57 -7.28
CA LEU A 55 7.07 6.53 -7.69
C LEU A 55 6.84 6.57 -9.21
N LYS A 56 6.94 5.40 -9.85
CA LYS A 56 6.51 5.20 -11.23
C LYS A 56 5.23 4.36 -11.26
N PHE A 57 4.12 5.00 -11.57
CA PHE A 57 2.78 4.40 -11.59
C PHE A 57 2.31 4.22 -13.04
N THR A 58 2.10 2.99 -13.46
CA THR A 58 1.74 2.67 -14.85
C THR A 58 0.42 1.90 -14.89
N ILE A 59 -0.52 2.38 -15.70
CA ILE A 59 -1.73 1.65 -16.08
C ILE A 59 -1.67 1.43 -17.59
N LEU A 60 -1.63 0.17 -18.00
CA LEU A 60 -1.54 -0.22 -19.38
C LEU A 60 -2.90 -0.01 -20.09
N GLY A 61 -2.86 0.30 -21.39
CA GLY A 61 -4.04 0.45 -22.21
C GLY A 61 -4.26 1.89 -22.70
N GLN A 62 -5.50 2.21 -23.05
CA GLN A 62 -5.93 3.48 -23.65
C GLN A 62 -7.20 4.03 -22.98
N LEU A 63 -7.41 3.71 -21.70
CA LEU A 63 -8.50 4.27 -20.91
C LEU A 63 -8.15 5.69 -20.42
N PRO A 64 -9.12 6.49 -19.99
CA PRO A 64 -8.86 7.87 -19.54
C PRO A 64 -7.80 8.02 -18.44
N HIS A 65 -7.61 6.98 -17.63
CA HIS A 65 -6.60 6.93 -16.57
C HIS A 65 -5.37 6.09 -16.93
N SER A 66 -5.26 5.63 -18.20
CA SER A 66 -4.07 4.87 -18.66
C SER A 66 -2.88 5.80 -18.91
N GLY A 67 -1.69 5.29 -18.64
CA GLY A 67 -0.44 6.01 -18.84
C GLY A 67 0.61 5.66 -17.79
N THR A 68 1.73 6.37 -17.85
CA THR A 68 2.77 6.32 -16.81
C THR A 68 2.88 7.68 -16.14
N PHE A 69 2.71 7.69 -14.83
CA PHE A 69 2.72 8.87 -13.99
C PHE A 69 3.90 8.80 -13.03
N ASN A 70 4.65 9.88 -12.89
CA ASN A 70 5.79 9.94 -11.99
C ASN A 70 5.42 10.76 -10.74
N GLY A 71 5.59 10.14 -9.58
CA GLY A 71 5.25 10.71 -8.28
C GLY A 71 3.77 10.54 -7.90
N THR A 72 3.50 10.73 -6.63
CA THR A 72 2.17 10.50 -6.04
C THR A 72 1.15 11.55 -6.47
N GLU A 73 1.54 12.81 -6.61
CA GLU A 73 0.65 13.90 -7.02
C GLU A 73 0.09 13.67 -8.45
N ALA A 74 0.98 13.33 -9.40
CA ALA A 74 0.57 13.04 -10.76
C ALA A 74 -0.36 11.82 -10.83
N THR A 75 -0.12 10.80 -9.99
CA THR A 75 -0.96 9.60 -9.91
C THR A 75 -2.35 9.94 -9.35
N ILE A 76 -2.43 10.70 -8.28
CA ILE A 76 -3.71 11.10 -7.67
C ILE A 76 -4.53 11.87 -8.71
N LYS A 77 -3.96 12.86 -9.35
CA LYS A 77 -4.65 13.71 -10.32
C LYS A 77 -5.14 12.95 -11.56
N ASN A 78 -4.32 12.06 -12.11
CA ASN A 78 -4.61 11.42 -13.40
C ASN A 78 -5.25 10.03 -13.28
N VAL A 79 -5.27 9.45 -12.08
CA VAL A 79 -5.86 8.13 -11.84
C VAL A 79 -6.99 8.23 -10.82
N PHE A 80 -6.71 8.66 -9.60
CA PHE A 80 -7.70 8.61 -8.51
C PHE A 80 -8.87 9.56 -8.73
N GLU A 81 -8.61 10.76 -9.24
CA GLU A 81 -9.66 11.73 -9.58
C GLU A 81 -10.41 11.35 -10.87
N VAL A 82 -9.79 10.55 -11.75
CA VAL A 82 -10.37 10.15 -13.04
C VAL A 82 -11.30 8.94 -12.91
N ILE A 83 -10.90 7.93 -12.12
CA ILE A 83 -11.68 6.69 -11.95
C ILE A 83 -13.15 6.98 -11.60
N PRO A 84 -13.49 7.77 -10.57
CA PRO A 84 -14.89 7.97 -10.19
C PRO A 84 -15.71 8.77 -11.22
N VAL A 85 -15.05 9.47 -12.16
CA VAL A 85 -15.75 10.18 -13.25
C VAL A 85 -16.29 9.20 -14.30
N TYR A 86 -15.52 8.16 -14.60
CA TYR A 86 -15.87 7.19 -15.65
C TYR A 86 -16.47 5.89 -15.11
N TRP A 87 -16.18 5.55 -13.85
CA TRP A 87 -16.69 4.37 -13.14
C TRP A 87 -17.12 4.75 -11.71
N PRO A 88 -18.27 5.43 -11.53
CA PRO A 88 -18.67 6.00 -10.24
C PRO A 88 -18.90 4.96 -9.14
N SER A 89 -19.21 3.71 -9.51
CA SER A 89 -19.40 2.59 -8.58
C SER A 89 -18.19 1.64 -8.49
N PHE A 90 -17.03 2.07 -9.01
CA PHE A 90 -15.82 1.23 -9.05
C PHE A 90 -15.43 0.72 -7.67
N LYS A 91 -15.19 -0.58 -7.61
CA LYS A 91 -14.65 -1.29 -6.43
C LYS A 91 -13.59 -2.28 -6.88
N LEU A 92 -12.64 -2.49 -5.99
CA LEU A 92 -11.55 -3.42 -6.18
C LEU A 92 -11.48 -4.36 -4.97
N GLU A 93 -11.50 -5.66 -5.23
CA GLU A 93 -11.38 -6.71 -4.22
C GLU A 93 -10.16 -7.58 -4.52
N THR A 94 -9.27 -7.71 -3.55
CA THR A 94 -8.10 -8.58 -3.66
C THR A 94 -8.52 -10.04 -3.53
N ILE A 95 -8.21 -10.86 -4.55
CA ILE A 95 -8.46 -12.30 -4.57
C ILE A 95 -7.23 -13.06 -4.06
N ASN A 96 -6.06 -12.70 -4.56
CA ASN A 96 -4.80 -13.33 -4.18
C ASN A 96 -3.66 -12.30 -4.15
N ILE A 97 -2.68 -12.53 -3.31
CA ILE A 97 -1.48 -11.71 -3.19
C ILE A 97 -0.27 -12.62 -2.98
N ASP A 98 0.74 -12.44 -3.80
CA ASP A 98 1.98 -13.20 -3.77
C ASP A 98 3.18 -12.26 -3.75
N THR A 99 4.16 -12.57 -2.91
CA THR A 99 5.39 -11.79 -2.79
C THR A 99 6.60 -12.63 -3.15
N VAL A 100 7.45 -12.10 -4.03
CA VAL A 100 8.70 -12.72 -4.44
C VAL A 100 9.88 -11.78 -4.22
N ASP A 101 11.06 -12.38 -3.98
CA ASP A 101 12.30 -11.63 -3.89
C ASP A 101 12.70 -11.08 -5.27
N SER A 102 13.12 -9.83 -5.30
CA SER A 102 13.68 -9.18 -6.48
C SER A 102 15.10 -8.67 -6.18
N LYS A 103 15.83 -8.21 -7.20
CA LYS A 103 17.23 -7.77 -7.03
C LYS A 103 17.41 -6.63 -6.04
N SER A 104 16.43 -5.74 -5.92
CA SER A 104 16.50 -4.51 -5.11
C SER A 104 15.49 -4.46 -3.97
N GLY A 105 14.66 -5.51 -3.82
CA GLY A 105 13.63 -5.52 -2.78
C GLY A 105 12.66 -6.68 -2.94
N LYS A 106 11.36 -6.37 -2.93
CA LYS A 106 10.28 -7.34 -3.11
C LYS A 106 9.41 -6.93 -4.29
N THR A 107 8.96 -7.93 -5.07
CA THR A 107 7.86 -7.74 -6.02
C THR A 107 6.60 -8.39 -5.45
N VAL A 108 5.50 -7.64 -5.44
CA VAL A 108 4.19 -8.12 -4.96
C VAL A 108 3.25 -8.16 -6.15
N TYR A 109 2.68 -9.33 -6.40
CA TYR A 109 1.66 -9.55 -7.42
C TYR A 109 0.31 -9.68 -6.74
N VAL A 110 -0.69 -8.99 -7.26
CA VAL A 110 -2.03 -8.98 -6.68
C VAL A 110 -3.05 -9.24 -7.77
N LEU A 111 -3.75 -10.37 -7.68
CA LEU A 111 -4.92 -10.63 -8.49
C LEU A 111 -6.13 -9.96 -7.83
N ASN A 112 -6.80 -9.10 -8.56
CA ASN A 112 -7.97 -8.36 -8.11
C ASN A 112 -9.20 -8.70 -8.94
N LYS A 113 -10.35 -8.63 -8.29
CA LYS A 113 -11.66 -8.50 -8.94
C LYS A 113 -11.94 -7.01 -9.11
N LEU A 114 -12.32 -6.63 -10.32
CA LEU A 114 -12.83 -5.29 -10.64
C LEU A 114 -14.35 -5.35 -10.69
N MET A 115 -15.02 -4.48 -9.96
CA MET A 115 -16.47 -4.46 -9.84
C MET A 115 -17.01 -3.05 -9.98
N GLY A 116 -18.22 -2.95 -10.48
CA GLY A 116 -18.97 -1.70 -10.63
C GLY A 116 -20.24 -1.93 -11.43
N ASP A 117 -20.95 -0.84 -11.75
CA ASP A 117 -22.09 -0.92 -12.64
C ASP A 117 -21.61 -1.41 -14.01
N ASN A 118 -22.12 -2.56 -14.47
CA ASN A 118 -21.72 -3.25 -15.70
C ASN A 118 -20.24 -3.66 -15.76
N LEU A 119 -19.50 -3.63 -14.65
CA LEU A 119 -18.12 -4.09 -14.54
C LEU A 119 -18.04 -5.32 -13.63
N ASP A 120 -17.61 -6.42 -14.20
CA ASP A 120 -17.30 -7.68 -13.52
C ASP A 120 -16.12 -8.32 -14.24
N SER A 121 -14.90 -8.05 -13.78
CA SER A 121 -13.68 -8.44 -14.48
C SER A 121 -12.53 -8.64 -13.51
N PHE A 122 -11.31 -8.76 -14.04
CA PHE A 122 -10.10 -9.00 -13.26
C PHE A 122 -8.99 -8.04 -13.68
N ALA A 123 -8.05 -7.84 -12.74
CA ALA A 123 -6.79 -7.16 -12.99
C ALA A 123 -5.65 -7.88 -12.27
N LEU A 124 -4.48 -7.88 -12.89
CA LEU A 124 -3.22 -8.21 -12.23
C LEU A 124 -2.46 -6.92 -11.96
N HIS A 125 -2.18 -6.66 -10.70
CA HIS A 125 -1.34 -5.54 -10.29
C HIS A 125 0.03 -6.03 -9.84
N MET A 126 1.08 -5.33 -10.23
CA MET A 126 2.45 -5.62 -9.85
C MET A 126 3.05 -4.40 -9.15
N PHE A 127 3.59 -4.62 -7.96
CA PHE A 127 4.25 -3.60 -7.15
C PHE A 127 5.71 -3.97 -6.97
N THR A 128 6.61 -2.99 -6.98
CA THR A 128 7.96 -3.15 -6.43
C THR A 128 8.06 -2.37 -5.13
N VAL A 129 8.54 -3.05 -4.09
CA VAL A 129 8.74 -2.47 -2.75
C VAL A 129 10.23 -2.48 -2.43
N GLU A 130 10.79 -1.31 -2.16
CA GLU A 130 12.18 -1.09 -1.76
C GLU A 130 12.22 -0.16 -0.55
N SER A 131 13.09 -0.43 0.41
CA SER A 131 13.27 0.43 1.60
C SER A 131 11.96 0.82 2.28
N ASN A 132 11.03 -0.14 2.39
CA ASN A 132 9.70 0.05 2.99
C ASN A 132 8.81 1.11 2.30
N LYS A 133 8.99 1.28 0.98
CA LYS A 133 8.18 2.14 0.12
C LYS A 133 7.80 1.41 -1.16
N ILE A 134 6.63 1.70 -1.70
CA ILE A 134 6.25 1.28 -3.05
C ILE A 134 6.96 2.22 -4.03
N VAL A 135 7.83 1.68 -4.87
CA VAL A 135 8.62 2.44 -5.86
C VAL A 135 8.05 2.33 -7.26
N THR A 136 7.42 1.19 -7.60
CA THR A 136 6.71 1.04 -8.87
C THR A 136 5.35 0.38 -8.68
N PHE A 137 4.45 0.70 -9.58
CA PHE A 137 3.17 0.03 -9.76
C PHE A 137 2.90 -0.17 -11.24
N THR A 138 2.39 -1.34 -11.61
CA THR A 138 1.89 -1.59 -12.97
C THR A 138 0.58 -2.35 -12.89
N ALA A 139 -0.47 -1.82 -13.52
CA ALA A 139 -1.76 -2.46 -13.67
C ALA A 139 -1.90 -3.10 -15.06
N PHE A 140 -2.35 -4.34 -15.06
CA PHE A 140 -2.76 -5.13 -16.23
C PHE A 140 -4.26 -5.38 -16.09
N ASP A 141 -5.04 -4.35 -16.43
CA ASP A 141 -6.49 -4.39 -16.31
C ASP A 141 -7.11 -5.05 -17.57
N ASP A 142 -8.27 -5.65 -17.40
CA ASP A 142 -9.08 -6.04 -18.54
C ASP A 142 -9.65 -4.79 -19.24
N TYR A 143 -8.88 -4.33 -20.21
CA TYR A 143 -9.15 -3.10 -20.95
C TYR A 143 -10.55 -3.07 -21.60
N ASP A 144 -10.97 -4.18 -22.22
CA ASP A 144 -12.25 -4.21 -22.94
C ASP A 144 -13.43 -4.15 -21.98
N SER A 145 -13.41 -4.90 -20.90
CA SER A 145 -14.44 -4.85 -19.87
C SER A 145 -14.53 -3.47 -19.22
N MET A 146 -13.39 -2.88 -18.85
CA MET A 146 -13.33 -1.52 -18.30
C MET A 146 -13.90 -0.50 -19.28
N ARG A 147 -13.53 -0.57 -20.57
CA ARG A 147 -14.02 0.33 -21.62
C ARG A 147 -15.53 0.22 -21.84
N GLN A 148 -16.08 -0.99 -21.80
CA GLN A 148 -17.52 -1.22 -21.99
C GLN A 148 -18.34 -0.72 -20.79
N ALA A 149 -17.78 -0.76 -19.59
CA ALA A 149 -18.42 -0.32 -18.35
C ALA A 149 -18.32 1.19 -18.09
N MET A 150 -17.59 1.95 -18.94
CA MET A 150 -17.52 3.40 -18.80
C MET A 150 -18.90 4.06 -18.92
N VAL A 151 -19.19 4.97 -18.00
CA VAL A 151 -20.30 5.91 -18.17
C VAL A 151 -19.88 6.99 -19.19
N LYS A 152 -20.77 7.36 -20.07
CA LYS A 152 -20.52 8.35 -21.15
C LYS A 152 -20.96 9.73 -20.70
#